data_7463418408b0f61f610662a461c308bb
#
_entry.id   7463418408b0f61f610662a461c308bb
#
_cell.length_a   1.000
_cell.length_b   1.000
_cell.length_c   1.000
_cell.angle_alpha   90.00
_cell.angle_beta   90.00
_cell.angle_gamma   90.00
#
_symmetry.space_group_name_H-M   'P 1'
#
loop_
_entity.id
_entity.type
_entity.pdbx_description
1 polymer ?
#
loop_
_entity_poly.entity_id
_entity_poly.type
_entity_poly.pdbx_seq_one_letter_code
_entity_poly.pdbx_strand_id
1 'polypeptide(L)'
;NVDTEEKIPYEKPKYIGKNGEYYFEKPEYMTVVDGNILISKNSKLIALRGKIETFLAELLLIGKEIELTSNNDKLIRDIETVIKFVQNIMVAEKLNKILENQIFFDSKSIKDIKEIIENPKQYFKKGHLLEISLNSDLTIHRLNRLRFLARELEIQAIDYFVEDYKVSRKDLLEAFNILSDVIYIIILKVDNGEYR
;
A
#
# COMPACT_ATOMS: atom_id res chain seq x y z
N ASN A 1 -68.82 -10.81 -1.57
CA ASN A 1 -67.48 -11.30 -1.94
C ASN A 1 -66.56 -10.06 -1.90
N VAL A 2 -65.77 -10.00 -0.86
CA VAL A 2 -64.68 -9.02 -0.75
C VAL A 2 -63.44 -9.74 -1.22
N ASP A 3 -62.95 -9.36 -2.42
CA ASP A 3 -61.67 -9.81 -2.91
C ASP A 3 -60.59 -9.21 -1.99
N THR A 4 -60.04 -10.03 -1.13
CA THR A 4 -58.79 -9.73 -0.42
C THR A 4 -57.63 -9.92 -1.41
N GLU A 5 -57.23 -8.80 -2.07
CA GLU A 5 -55.95 -8.76 -2.76
C GLU A 5 -54.85 -9.07 -1.73
N GLU A 6 -54.25 -10.26 -1.82
CA GLU A 6 -53.03 -10.59 -1.12
C GLU A 6 -51.92 -9.61 -1.60
N LYS A 7 -51.58 -8.65 -0.76
CA LYS A 7 -50.43 -7.77 -0.99
C LYS A 7 -49.18 -8.64 -0.97
N ILE A 8 -48.65 -9.02 -2.13
CA ILE A 8 -47.35 -9.62 -2.27
C ILE A 8 -46.36 -8.66 -1.60
N PRO A 9 -45.64 -9.08 -0.56
CA PRO A 9 -44.67 -8.20 0.10
C PRO A 9 -43.60 -7.81 -0.90
N TYR A 10 -43.53 -6.50 -1.22
CA TYR A 10 -42.51 -5.97 -2.10
C TYR A 10 -41.17 -6.03 -1.38
N GLU A 11 -40.38 -7.04 -1.69
CA GLU A 11 -39.05 -7.22 -1.13
C GLU A 11 -38.11 -6.16 -1.70
N LYS A 12 -37.54 -5.31 -0.85
CA LYS A 12 -36.59 -4.29 -1.27
C LYS A 12 -35.23 -4.94 -1.56
N PRO A 13 -34.56 -4.56 -2.66
CA PRO A 13 -33.21 -5.04 -2.93
C PRO A 13 -32.28 -4.67 -1.79
N LYS A 14 -31.40 -5.63 -1.39
CA LYS A 14 -30.45 -5.46 -0.29
C LYS A 14 -29.17 -4.76 -0.73
N TYR A 15 -28.81 -4.90 -2.01
CA TYR A 15 -27.56 -4.38 -2.54
C TYR A 15 -27.78 -3.67 -3.87
N ILE A 16 -26.85 -2.76 -4.18
CA ILE A 16 -26.80 -2.01 -5.43
C ILE A 16 -25.44 -2.25 -6.06
N GLY A 17 -25.40 -2.67 -7.32
CA GLY A 17 -24.17 -2.76 -8.10
C GLY A 17 -23.63 -1.36 -8.42
N LYS A 18 -22.34 -1.25 -8.64
CA LYS A 18 -21.67 0.03 -8.95
C LYS A 18 -22.29 0.75 -10.17
N ASN A 19 -22.90 0.02 -11.10
CA ASN A 19 -23.57 0.57 -12.28
C ASN A 19 -25.10 0.74 -12.09
N GLY A 20 -25.60 0.56 -10.87
CA GLY A 20 -27.02 0.77 -10.51
C GLY A 20 -27.91 -0.48 -10.58
N GLU A 21 -27.35 -1.67 -10.80
CA GLU A 21 -28.10 -2.92 -10.77
C GLU A 21 -28.56 -3.23 -9.34
N TYR A 22 -29.73 -3.87 -9.20
CA TYR A 22 -30.27 -4.26 -7.90
C TYR A 22 -30.10 -5.76 -7.64
N TYR A 23 -29.69 -6.12 -6.41
CA TYR A 23 -29.50 -7.49 -5.98
C TYR A 23 -30.22 -7.74 -4.65
N PHE A 24 -30.97 -8.86 -4.56
CA PHE A 24 -31.59 -9.32 -3.33
C PHE A 24 -30.60 -10.13 -2.48
N GLU A 25 -29.67 -10.82 -3.13
CA GLU A 25 -28.58 -11.58 -2.51
C GLU A 25 -27.25 -11.18 -3.13
N LYS A 26 -26.15 -11.30 -2.36
CA LYS A 26 -24.82 -11.02 -2.85
C LYS A 26 -24.30 -12.18 -3.71
N PRO A 27 -24.04 -11.97 -5.02
CA PRO A 27 -23.40 -13.00 -5.84
C PRO A 27 -22.00 -13.36 -5.35
N GLU A 28 -21.60 -14.62 -5.54
CA GLU A 28 -20.29 -15.13 -5.08
C GLU A 28 -19.10 -14.38 -5.70
N TYR A 29 -19.24 -13.90 -6.94
CA TYR A 29 -18.19 -13.14 -7.63
C TYR A 29 -18.15 -11.65 -7.28
N MET A 30 -19.02 -11.17 -6.38
CA MET A 30 -19.09 -9.77 -5.95
C MET A 30 -18.72 -9.60 -4.47
N THR A 31 -18.28 -8.41 -4.12
CA THR A 31 -17.97 -8.00 -2.74
C THR A 31 -18.52 -6.62 -2.45
N VAL A 32 -18.82 -6.37 -1.17
CA VAL A 32 -19.24 -5.03 -0.69
C VAL A 32 -18.01 -4.13 -0.59
N VAL A 33 -18.11 -2.94 -1.16
CA VAL A 33 -17.04 -1.92 -1.07
C VAL A 33 -17.39 -0.77 -0.14
N ASP A 34 -18.67 -0.39 -0.09
CA ASP A 34 -19.18 0.67 0.79
C ASP A 34 -20.68 0.46 1.04
N GLY A 35 -21.12 0.52 2.29
CA GLY A 35 -22.51 0.33 2.67
C GLY A 35 -23.11 -0.94 2.06
N ASN A 36 -24.03 -0.76 1.08
CA ASN A 36 -24.64 -1.86 0.32
C ASN A 36 -24.19 -1.91 -1.15
N ILE A 37 -23.11 -1.19 -1.51
CA ILE A 37 -22.60 -1.15 -2.88
C ILE A 37 -21.74 -2.38 -3.16
N LEU A 38 -22.10 -3.11 -4.22
CA LEU A 38 -21.36 -4.27 -4.70
C LEU A 38 -20.46 -3.91 -5.90
N ILE A 39 -19.29 -4.54 -5.92
CA ILE A 39 -18.37 -4.52 -7.05
C ILE A 39 -17.87 -5.93 -7.33
N SER A 40 -17.50 -6.20 -8.57
CA SER A 40 -16.89 -7.49 -8.94
C SER A 40 -15.54 -7.70 -8.25
N LYS A 41 -15.31 -8.92 -7.77
CA LYS A 41 -14.03 -9.32 -7.14
C LYS A 41 -12.84 -9.23 -8.08
N ASN A 42 -13.04 -9.24 -9.41
CA ASN A 42 -11.99 -9.07 -10.40
C ASN A 42 -11.80 -7.62 -10.86
N SER A 43 -12.42 -6.65 -10.17
CA SER A 43 -12.24 -5.24 -10.49
C SER A 43 -10.83 -4.75 -10.13
N LYS A 44 -10.36 -3.71 -10.83
CA LYS A 44 -9.05 -3.07 -10.56
C LYS A 44 -8.90 -2.60 -9.10
N LEU A 45 -10.00 -2.11 -8.48
CA LEU A 45 -9.99 -1.72 -7.07
C LEU A 45 -9.70 -2.90 -6.15
N ILE A 46 -10.39 -4.02 -6.35
CA ILE A 46 -10.19 -5.22 -5.52
C ILE A 46 -8.81 -5.82 -5.76
N ALA A 47 -8.32 -5.79 -7.00
CA ALA A 47 -6.95 -6.21 -7.31
C ALA A 47 -5.91 -5.33 -6.58
N LEU A 48 -6.08 -4.00 -6.59
CA LEU A 48 -5.21 -3.08 -5.86
C LEU A 48 -5.25 -3.36 -4.34
N ARG A 49 -6.44 -3.45 -3.73
CA ARG A 49 -6.59 -3.76 -2.30
C ARG A 49 -5.90 -5.07 -1.92
N GLY A 50 -6.08 -6.12 -2.71
CA GLY A 50 -5.42 -7.41 -2.50
C GLY A 50 -3.89 -7.30 -2.58
N LYS A 51 -3.36 -6.50 -3.50
CA LYS A 51 -1.91 -6.25 -3.59
C LYS A 51 -1.37 -5.45 -2.40
N ILE A 52 -2.10 -4.46 -1.89
CA ILE A 52 -1.71 -3.72 -0.68
C ILE A 52 -1.67 -4.66 0.52
N GLU A 53 -2.69 -5.50 0.70
CA GLU A 53 -2.75 -6.48 1.79
C GLU A 53 -1.60 -7.50 1.71
N THR A 54 -1.30 -8.01 0.51
CA THR A 54 -0.15 -8.91 0.29
C THR A 54 1.16 -8.22 0.63
N PHE A 55 1.35 -6.98 0.18
CA PHE A 55 2.55 -6.20 0.49
C PHE A 55 2.69 -5.98 2.01
N LEU A 56 1.63 -5.61 2.69
CA LEU A 56 1.65 -5.41 4.15
C LEU A 56 1.98 -6.72 4.89
N ALA A 57 1.43 -7.85 4.45
CA ALA A 57 1.75 -9.16 5.03
C ALA A 57 3.25 -9.52 4.87
N GLU A 58 3.82 -9.30 3.69
CA GLU A 58 5.26 -9.50 3.44
C GLU A 58 6.12 -8.53 4.26
N LEU A 59 5.71 -7.26 4.37
CA LEU A 59 6.41 -6.27 5.17
C LEU A 59 6.43 -6.64 6.66
N LEU A 60 5.31 -7.12 7.20
CA LEU A 60 5.21 -7.59 8.58
C LEU A 60 6.06 -8.84 8.82
N LEU A 61 6.03 -9.81 7.89
CA LEU A 61 6.84 -11.03 7.98
C LEU A 61 8.33 -10.70 7.96
N ILE A 62 8.78 -9.94 6.97
CA ILE A 62 10.18 -9.54 6.84
C ILE A 62 10.63 -8.67 8.02
N GLY A 63 9.79 -7.74 8.46
CA GLY A 63 10.05 -6.94 9.66
C GLY A 63 10.27 -7.82 10.89
N LYS A 64 9.43 -8.84 11.08
CA LYS A 64 9.59 -9.81 12.19
C LYS A 64 10.85 -10.65 12.07
N GLU A 65 11.20 -11.10 10.88
CA GLU A 65 12.44 -11.82 10.65
C GLU A 65 13.68 -10.96 10.97
N ILE A 66 13.66 -9.67 10.59
CA ILE A 66 14.74 -8.71 10.91
C ILE A 66 14.79 -8.48 12.41
N GLU A 67 13.67 -8.29 13.10
CA GLU A 67 13.59 -8.14 14.55
C GLU A 67 14.24 -9.33 15.27
N LEU A 68 13.97 -10.55 14.84
CA LEU A 68 14.51 -11.78 15.44
C LEU A 68 16.01 -12.00 15.16
N THR A 69 16.55 -11.38 14.11
CA THR A 69 17.95 -11.60 13.68
C THR A 69 18.85 -10.39 13.92
N SER A 70 18.29 -9.22 14.20
CA SER A 70 19.03 -7.98 14.46
C SER A 70 18.59 -7.39 15.79
N ASN A 71 19.51 -7.15 16.71
CA ASN A 71 19.21 -6.46 17.98
C ASN A 71 19.26 -4.93 17.80
N ASN A 72 18.69 -4.41 16.70
CA ASN A 72 18.78 -2.99 16.39
C ASN A 72 17.41 -2.30 16.42
N ASP A 73 17.10 -1.68 17.56
CA ASP A 73 15.83 -0.99 17.78
C ASP A 73 15.60 0.18 16.81
N LYS A 74 16.65 0.83 16.32
CA LYS A 74 16.51 1.93 15.36
C LYS A 74 16.02 1.41 14.01
N LEU A 75 16.60 0.30 13.53
CA LEU A 75 16.16 -0.36 12.30
C LEU A 75 14.69 -0.80 12.40
N ILE A 76 14.32 -1.39 13.52
CA ILE A 76 12.95 -1.84 13.74
C ILE A 76 11.98 -0.66 13.73
N ARG A 77 12.28 0.44 14.42
CA ARG A 77 11.45 1.67 14.37
C ARG A 77 11.32 2.24 12.96
N ASP A 78 12.40 2.21 12.16
CA ASP A 78 12.34 2.68 10.77
C ASP A 78 11.43 1.78 9.92
N ILE A 79 11.45 0.45 10.13
CA ILE A 79 10.51 -0.49 9.49
C ILE A 79 9.08 -0.27 9.97
N GLU A 80 8.84 -0.04 11.25
CA GLU A 80 7.52 0.29 11.80
C GLU A 80 6.93 1.56 11.17
N THR A 81 7.78 2.54 10.86
CA THR A 81 7.37 3.74 10.12
C THR A 81 6.83 3.39 8.73
N VAL A 82 7.45 2.45 8.02
CA VAL A 82 6.96 1.97 6.72
C VAL A 82 5.63 1.22 6.88
N ILE A 83 5.50 0.36 7.89
CA ILE A 83 4.25 -0.34 8.21
C ILE A 83 3.11 0.67 8.43
N LYS A 84 3.36 1.68 9.25
CA LYS A 84 2.38 2.74 9.53
C LYS A 84 2.00 3.51 8.27
N PHE A 85 2.97 3.80 7.41
CA PHE A 85 2.73 4.47 6.14
C PHE A 85 1.78 3.66 5.24
N VAL A 86 2.02 2.35 5.07
CA VAL A 86 1.15 1.47 4.28
C VAL A 86 -0.26 1.41 4.88
N GLN A 87 -0.37 1.31 6.21
CA GLN A 87 -1.67 1.33 6.89
C GLN A 87 -2.42 2.65 6.67
N ASN A 88 -1.74 3.79 6.67
CA ASN A 88 -2.33 5.10 6.38
C ASN A 88 -2.85 5.17 4.93
N ILE A 89 -2.10 4.62 3.97
CA ILE A 89 -2.55 4.50 2.57
C ILE A 89 -3.85 3.69 2.49
N MET A 90 -3.90 2.52 3.16
CA MET A 90 -5.09 1.66 3.18
C MET A 90 -6.31 2.38 3.75
N VAL A 91 -6.14 3.10 4.86
CA VAL A 91 -7.22 3.85 5.51
C VAL A 91 -7.70 5.00 4.62
N ALA A 92 -6.78 5.76 4.02
CA ALA A 92 -7.11 6.88 3.13
C ALA A 92 -7.86 6.41 1.87
N GLU A 93 -7.45 5.27 1.29
CA GLU A 93 -8.16 4.67 0.14
C GLU A 93 -9.56 4.19 0.55
N LYS A 94 -9.65 3.36 1.59
CA LYS A 94 -10.90 2.72 2.01
C LYS A 94 -11.97 3.72 2.46
N LEU A 95 -11.55 4.78 3.15
CA LEU A 95 -12.46 5.83 3.65
C LEU A 95 -12.62 7.00 2.68
N ASN A 96 -12.00 6.93 1.51
CA ASN A 96 -11.95 8.01 0.51
C ASN A 96 -11.55 9.37 1.12
N LYS A 97 -10.58 9.34 2.05
CA LYS A 97 -10.01 10.54 2.69
C LYS A 97 -8.70 10.92 2.01
N ILE A 98 -8.37 12.20 2.03
CA ILE A 98 -7.05 12.67 1.59
C ILE A 98 -5.99 12.08 2.53
N LEU A 99 -4.92 11.55 1.96
CA LEU A 99 -3.76 11.10 2.72
C LEU A 99 -3.04 12.34 3.26
N GLU A 100 -3.03 12.49 4.58
CA GLU A 100 -2.34 13.58 5.25
C GLU A 100 -0.82 13.52 5.05
N ASN A 101 -0.12 14.62 5.34
CA ASN A 101 1.34 14.67 5.28
C ASN A 101 1.97 13.54 6.09
N GLN A 102 2.79 12.74 5.41
CA GLN A 102 3.51 11.64 6.02
C GLN A 102 4.90 12.12 6.49
N ILE A 103 5.27 11.66 7.68
CA ILE A 103 6.60 11.90 8.25
C ILE A 103 7.25 10.54 8.47
N PHE A 104 8.47 10.42 8.00
CA PHE A 104 9.28 9.22 8.08
C PHE A 104 10.37 9.36 9.16
N PHE A 105 11.27 8.40 9.21
CA PHE A 105 12.43 8.40 10.12
C PHE A 105 13.20 9.73 10.04
N ASP A 106 13.81 10.11 11.17
CA ASP A 106 14.56 11.37 11.32
C ASP A 106 13.73 12.62 10.92
N SER A 107 12.40 12.57 11.12
CA SER A 107 11.43 13.63 10.79
C SER A 107 11.40 14.05 9.31
N LYS A 108 11.73 13.13 8.39
CA LYS A 108 11.76 13.39 6.95
C LYS A 108 10.35 13.41 6.35
N SER A 109 10.08 14.42 5.54
CA SER A 109 8.89 14.52 4.70
C SER A 109 9.06 13.76 3.36
N ILE A 110 7.99 13.62 2.59
CA ILE A 110 8.06 13.08 1.20
C ILE A 110 9.06 13.88 0.35
N LYS A 111 9.10 15.20 0.51
CA LYS A 111 10.06 16.05 -0.22
C LYS A 111 11.50 15.70 0.14
N ASP A 112 11.79 15.52 1.43
CA ASP A 112 13.14 15.14 1.89
C ASP A 112 13.53 13.75 1.37
N ILE A 113 12.60 12.79 1.34
CA ILE A 113 12.84 11.47 0.75
C ILE A 113 13.26 11.58 -0.72
N LYS A 114 12.53 12.36 -1.53
CA LYS A 114 12.86 12.58 -2.94
C LYS A 114 14.26 13.20 -3.11
N GLU A 115 14.58 14.23 -2.30
CA GLU A 115 15.89 14.87 -2.33
C GLU A 115 17.03 13.90 -1.98
N ILE A 116 16.84 13.05 -0.97
CA ILE A 116 17.82 12.02 -0.58
C ILE A 116 18.08 11.05 -1.75
N ILE A 117 17.02 10.62 -2.43
CA ILE A 117 17.13 9.69 -3.57
C ILE A 117 17.83 10.31 -4.76
N GLU A 118 17.56 11.60 -5.04
CA GLU A 118 18.22 12.32 -6.14
C GLU A 118 19.71 12.57 -5.86
N ASN A 119 20.07 12.79 -4.59
CA ASN A 119 21.43 13.19 -4.19
C ASN A 119 21.97 12.34 -3.02
N PRO A 120 22.02 11.01 -3.10
CA PRO A 120 22.33 10.16 -1.96
C PRO A 120 23.75 10.36 -1.40
N LYS A 121 24.71 10.82 -2.21
CA LYS A 121 26.08 11.12 -1.75
C LYS A 121 26.17 12.29 -0.76
N GLN A 122 25.14 13.14 -0.69
CA GLN A 122 25.08 14.21 0.32
C GLN A 122 24.68 13.66 1.69
N TYR A 123 24.02 12.51 1.74
CA TYR A 123 23.45 11.91 2.94
C TYR A 123 24.19 10.63 3.36
N PHE A 124 24.73 9.90 2.39
CA PHE A 124 25.38 8.61 2.59
C PHE A 124 26.80 8.58 2.00
N LYS A 125 27.77 8.21 2.81
CA LYS A 125 29.18 8.17 2.40
C LYS A 125 29.43 7.36 1.12
N LYS A 126 28.74 6.23 0.99
CA LYS A 126 28.87 5.34 -0.18
C LYS A 126 28.01 5.79 -1.38
N GLY A 127 27.01 6.67 -1.17
CA GLY A 127 26.05 7.05 -2.19
C GLY A 127 25.07 5.91 -2.52
N HIS A 128 24.74 5.74 -3.82
CA HIS A 128 23.87 4.64 -4.26
C HIS A 128 24.51 3.28 -4.05
N LEU A 129 23.69 2.30 -3.67
CA LEU A 129 24.08 0.89 -3.68
C LEU A 129 24.02 0.39 -5.13
N LEU A 130 25.19 0.20 -5.74
CA LEU A 130 25.31 -0.13 -7.15
C LEU A 130 25.12 -1.63 -7.42
N GLU A 131 25.48 -2.48 -6.45
CA GLU A 131 25.44 -3.92 -6.61
C GLU A 131 24.98 -4.60 -5.31
N ILE A 132 24.03 -5.53 -5.43
CA ILE A 132 23.67 -6.47 -4.37
C ILE A 132 24.10 -7.85 -4.82
N SER A 133 24.98 -8.50 -4.05
CA SER A 133 25.50 -9.82 -4.32
C SER A 133 25.13 -10.80 -3.21
N LEU A 134 25.41 -12.10 -3.38
CA LEU A 134 25.18 -13.10 -2.35
C LEU A 134 25.93 -12.82 -1.04
N ASN A 135 27.00 -12.00 -1.09
CA ASN A 135 27.78 -11.60 0.08
C ASN A 135 27.22 -10.35 0.80
N SER A 136 26.14 -9.72 0.24
CA SER A 136 25.48 -8.60 0.90
C SER A 136 24.76 -9.06 2.17
N ASP A 137 24.56 -8.13 3.12
CA ASP A 137 23.83 -8.41 4.35
C ASP A 137 22.43 -8.98 4.07
N LEU A 138 22.00 -9.99 4.83
CA LEU A 138 20.70 -10.62 4.67
C LEU A 138 19.55 -9.61 4.82
N THR A 139 19.73 -8.61 5.67
CA THR A 139 18.77 -7.50 5.84
C THR A 139 18.59 -6.72 4.54
N ILE A 140 19.69 -6.47 3.80
CA ILE A 140 19.64 -5.81 2.49
C ILE A 140 18.83 -6.65 1.50
N HIS A 141 19.04 -7.98 1.43
CA HIS A 141 18.26 -8.86 0.55
C HIS A 141 16.77 -8.83 0.88
N ARG A 142 16.42 -8.89 2.17
CA ARG A 142 15.03 -8.85 2.65
C ARG A 142 14.36 -7.53 2.29
N LEU A 143 15.01 -6.40 2.55
CA LEU A 143 14.50 -5.08 2.22
C LEU A 143 14.43 -4.85 0.71
N ASN A 144 15.39 -5.38 -0.06
CA ASN A 144 15.36 -5.27 -1.51
C ASN A 144 14.18 -6.05 -2.13
N ARG A 145 13.82 -7.21 -1.58
CA ARG A 145 12.57 -7.90 -1.95
C ARG A 145 11.36 -7.00 -1.76
N LEU A 146 11.24 -6.36 -0.59
CA LEU A 146 10.14 -5.42 -0.30
C LEU A 146 10.13 -4.24 -1.26
N ARG A 147 11.31 -3.69 -1.59
CA ARG A 147 11.43 -2.59 -2.55
C ARG A 147 10.83 -2.96 -3.92
N PHE A 148 11.11 -4.15 -4.44
CA PHE A 148 10.54 -4.58 -5.72
C PHE A 148 9.05 -4.86 -5.64
N LEU A 149 8.56 -5.44 -4.55
CA LEU A 149 7.12 -5.60 -4.31
C LEU A 149 6.39 -4.24 -4.22
N ALA A 150 7.03 -3.22 -3.65
CA ALA A 150 6.49 -1.86 -3.63
C ALA A 150 6.37 -1.27 -5.05
N ARG A 151 7.33 -1.56 -5.94
CA ARG A 151 7.25 -1.13 -7.34
C ARG A 151 6.15 -1.85 -8.12
N GLU A 152 5.92 -3.14 -7.87
CA GLU A 152 4.77 -3.86 -8.45
C GLU A 152 3.44 -3.27 -7.95
N LEU A 153 3.38 -2.90 -6.68
CA LEU A 153 2.21 -2.27 -6.07
C LEU A 153 1.93 -0.89 -6.69
N GLU A 154 2.96 -0.09 -6.96
CA GLU A 154 2.85 1.19 -7.66
C GLU A 154 2.23 1.01 -9.06
N ILE A 155 2.69 0.01 -9.83
CA ILE A 155 2.12 -0.30 -11.16
C ILE A 155 0.62 -0.62 -11.05
N GLN A 156 0.23 -1.39 -10.04
CA GLN A 156 -1.18 -1.71 -9.81
C GLN A 156 -1.99 -0.47 -9.40
N ALA A 157 -1.40 0.45 -8.65
CA ALA A 157 -2.02 1.72 -8.29
C ALA A 157 -2.21 2.63 -9.52
N ILE A 158 -1.23 2.67 -10.43
CA ILE A 158 -1.34 3.39 -11.71
C ILE A 158 -2.51 2.81 -12.53
N ASP A 159 -2.61 1.47 -12.65
CA ASP A 159 -3.70 0.84 -13.39
C ASP A 159 -5.09 1.21 -12.88
N TYR A 160 -5.22 1.47 -11.56
CA TYR A 160 -6.50 1.83 -10.96
C TYR A 160 -6.75 3.34 -10.94
N PHE A 161 -5.75 4.18 -10.60
CA PHE A 161 -5.94 5.61 -10.38
C PHE A 161 -5.73 6.48 -11.62
N VAL A 162 -5.21 5.90 -12.72
CA VAL A 162 -4.94 6.66 -13.95
C VAL A 162 -5.82 6.13 -15.07
N GLU A 163 -6.64 7.02 -15.64
CA GLU A 163 -7.46 6.75 -16.83
C GLU A 163 -7.32 7.92 -17.78
N ASP A 164 -7.05 7.65 -19.06
CA ASP A 164 -6.85 8.67 -20.10
C ASP A 164 -5.91 9.81 -19.67
N TYR A 165 -4.76 9.45 -19.06
CA TYR A 165 -3.76 10.38 -18.52
C TYR A 165 -4.26 11.31 -17.38
N LYS A 166 -5.45 11.03 -16.83
CA LYS A 166 -5.99 11.74 -15.68
C LYS A 166 -5.82 10.91 -14.42
N VAL A 167 -5.34 11.55 -13.37
CA VAL A 167 -5.11 10.92 -12.05
C VAL A 167 -6.27 11.26 -11.13
N SER A 168 -6.99 10.23 -10.66
CA SER A 168 -8.13 10.41 -9.75
C SER A 168 -7.70 10.71 -8.30
N ARG A 169 -6.57 10.14 -7.83
CA ARG A 169 -6.03 10.28 -6.47
C ARG A 169 -4.52 10.53 -6.52
N LYS A 170 -4.13 11.80 -6.73
CA LYS A 170 -2.71 12.21 -6.81
C LYS A 170 -1.96 11.93 -5.51
N ASP A 171 -2.60 12.14 -4.36
CA ASP A 171 -2.05 11.88 -3.03
C ASP A 171 -1.66 10.42 -2.83
N LEU A 172 -2.56 9.49 -3.19
CA LEU A 172 -2.28 8.06 -3.08
C LEU A 172 -1.26 7.59 -4.12
N LEU A 173 -1.34 8.09 -5.35
CA LEU A 173 -0.37 7.69 -6.38
C LEU A 173 1.04 8.15 -6.01
N GLU A 174 1.22 9.36 -5.45
CA GLU A 174 2.48 9.82 -4.91
C GLU A 174 2.97 8.94 -3.76
N ALA A 175 2.07 8.53 -2.86
CA ALA A 175 2.40 7.64 -1.75
C ALA A 175 2.91 6.27 -2.23
N PHE A 176 2.27 5.66 -3.22
CA PHE A 176 2.75 4.40 -3.80
C PHE A 176 4.10 4.55 -4.50
N ASN A 177 4.32 5.65 -5.21
CA ASN A 177 5.59 5.94 -5.86
C ASN A 177 6.73 6.07 -4.84
N ILE A 178 6.51 6.82 -3.75
CA ILE A 178 7.55 7.07 -2.74
C ILE A 178 7.85 5.84 -1.86
N LEU A 179 6.96 4.86 -1.78
CA LEU A 179 7.09 3.70 -0.90
C LEU A 179 8.37 2.91 -1.16
N SER A 180 8.71 2.67 -2.43
CA SER A 180 9.96 1.98 -2.80
C SER A 180 11.20 2.78 -2.43
N ASP A 181 11.13 4.11 -2.47
CA ASP A 181 12.21 5.01 -2.12
C ASP A 181 12.46 5.05 -0.62
N VAL A 182 11.40 5.09 0.19
CA VAL A 182 11.50 5.00 1.65
C VAL A 182 12.21 3.70 2.06
N ILE A 183 11.85 2.56 1.46
CA ILE A 183 12.52 1.28 1.71
C ILE A 183 13.98 1.33 1.25
N TYR A 184 14.26 1.94 0.10
CA TYR A 184 15.62 2.06 -0.41
C TYR A 184 16.52 2.90 0.50
N ILE A 185 16.01 3.95 1.13
CA ILE A 185 16.77 4.72 2.11
C ILE A 185 17.15 3.84 3.31
N ILE A 186 16.27 2.97 3.80
CA ILE A 186 16.61 2.01 4.86
C ILE A 186 17.75 1.07 4.39
N ILE A 187 17.70 0.61 3.13
CA ILE A 187 18.80 -0.19 2.55
C ILE A 187 20.10 0.60 2.56
N LEU A 188 20.12 1.86 2.14
CA LEU A 188 21.30 2.72 2.16
C LEU A 188 21.83 2.93 3.58
N LYS A 189 20.96 3.11 4.57
CA LYS A 189 21.34 3.21 5.99
C LYS A 189 22.00 1.91 6.48
N VAL A 190 21.48 0.73 6.13
CA VAL A 190 22.10 -0.58 6.44
C VAL A 190 23.47 -0.67 5.80
N ASP A 191 23.60 -0.39 4.50
CA ASP A 191 24.85 -0.47 3.76
C ASP A 191 25.93 0.49 4.31
N ASN A 192 25.54 1.67 4.77
CA ASN A 192 26.43 2.66 5.37
C ASN A 192 26.70 2.42 6.87
N GLY A 193 26.12 1.38 7.46
CA GLY A 193 26.38 0.98 8.86
C GLY A 193 25.71 1.88 9.90
N GLU A 194 24.64 2.60 9.56
CA GLU A 194 23.93 3.48 10.49
C GLU A 194 23.12 2.75 11.57
N TYR A 195 22.98 1.44 11.40
CA TYR A 195 22.30 0.54 12.35
C TYR A 195 23.28 -0.40 13.07
N ARG A 196 24.55 0.00 13.19
CA ARG A 196 25.57 -0.76 13.94
C ARG A 196 25.77 -0.21 15.32
#